data_67740f98b84b66118ef9c038fc6c5ba8
#
_entry.id   67740f98b84b66118ef9c038fc6c5ba8
#
_cell.length_a   1.000
_cell.length_b   1.000
_cell.length_c   1.000
_cell.angle_alpha   90.00
_cell.angle_beta   90.00
_cell.angle_gamma   90.00
#
_symmetry.space_group_name_H-M   'P 1'
#
loop_
_entity.id
_entity.type
_entity.pdbx_description
1 polymer ?
#
loop_
_entity_poly.entity_id
_entity_poly.type
_entity_poly.pdbx_seq_one_letter_code
_entity_poly.pdbx_strand_id
1 'polypeptide(L)'
;MSDAGGRDEVDLARPIPYLSRRFVLLGAVALGACSPRGAAEAPAKKAAASGGPATIEGAVAGDWRPPADRARDAWRHPVESLKFWGLKPGHTVVEFWPGAGWYTDIVAPFLAATGGKLYAANLQTDPADPVAAQAVDAYRRKLADKPRLYGQVEITAFGPTSGPVAPAGTADLVLFLRNLHNWMAAGIAEKAFRDAFAALKPGGVLGVEEHRANIGAVQDVLAADGYVQQPYVIKLAEEAGFQLAAASEINANPKDTKDHPFGVWTLPPVRRSSPRGQPDDASFDHAPYDAIGESDRMTLRFVKPSATQP
;
A
#
# COMPACT_ATOMS: atom_id res chain seq x y z
N MET A 1 -12.18 53.17 -1.50
CA MET A 1 -10.79 53.11 -1.00
C MET A 1 -10.71 52.06 0.09
N SER A 2 -9.74 51.14 -0.03
CA SER A 2 -9.37 49.96 0.81
C SER A 2 -10.36 48.80 0.71
N ASP A 3 -10.14 47.94 -0.08
CA ASP A 3 -9.44 46.67 -0.34
C ASP A 3 -9.09 45.90 0.95
N ALA A 4 -9.71 44.78 1.10
CA ALA A 4 -9.28 43.70 1.99
C ALA A 4 -9.55 42.37 1.30
N GLY A 5 -8.54 41.92 0.55
CA GLY A 5 -8.50 40.58 -0.03
C GLY A 5 -8.46 39.52 1.06
N GLY A 6 -9.52 38.73 1.13
CA GLY A 6 -9.54 37.47 1.86
C GLY A 6 -8.65 36.45 1.11
N ARG A 7 -7.56 36.07 1.71
CA ARG A 7 -6.80 34.89 1.29
C ARG A 7 -7.57 33.68 1.80
N ASP A 8 -8.08 32.89 0.86
CA ASP A 8 -8.60 31.55 1.18
C ASP A 8 -7.45 30.71 1.71
N GLU A 9 -7.42 30.54 3.02
CA GLU A 9 -6.52 29.65 3.73
C GLU A 9 -6.95 28.22 3.42
N VAL A 10 -6.21 27.57 2.52
CA VAL A 10 -6.42 26.14 2.20
C VAL A 10 -6.08 25.33 3.45
N ASP A 11 -7.10 24.77 4.10
CA ASP A 11 -6.99 23.91 5.27
C ASP A 11 -6.26 22.59 4.88
N LEU A 12 -4.94 22.59 5.03
CA LEU A 12 -4.02 21.49 4.70
C LEU A 12 -4.00 20.37 5.76
N ALA A 13 -4.84 20.45 6.81
CA ALA A 13 -4.75 19.57 7.97
C ALA A 13 -5.68 18.34 7.95
N ARG A 14 -6.41 18.06 6.86
CA ARG A 14 -7.29 16.90 6.83
C ARG A 14 -6.65 15.71 6.13
N PRO A 15 -6.34 14.60 6.88
CA PRO A 15 -5.86 13.38 6.28
C PRO A 15 -6.87 12.79 5.32
N ILE A 16 -6.36 12.18 4.25
CA ILE A 16 -7.12 11.59 3.15
C ILE A 16 -7.75 10.28 3.62
N PRO A 17 -9.07 10.14 3.81
CA PRO A 17 -9.67 8.87 4.14
C PRO A 17 -9.66 7.95 2.91
N TYR A 18 -8.78 6.99 2.89
CA TYR A 18 -8.74 5.91 1.93
C TYR A 18 -9.68 4.79 2.40
N LEU A 19 -10.99 4.98 2.26
CA LEU A 19 -11.97 3.93 2.52
C LEU A 19 -13.11 4.00 1.49
N SER A 20 -13.10 3.03 0.60
CA SER A 20 -14.27 2.72 -0.22
C SER A 20 -15.41 2.26 0.71
N ARG A 21 -16.49 3.04 0.76
CA ARG A 21 -17.75 2.60 1.35
C ARG A 21 -18.37 1.53 0.45
N ARG A 22 -18.21 0.27 0.78
CA ARG A 22 -19.16 -0.81 0.43
C ARG A 22 -18.86 -2.00 1.32
N PHE A 23 -19.75 -2.25 2.30
CA PHE A 23 -20.32 -3.54 2.68
C PHE A 23 -21.17 -3.37 3.94
N VAL A 24 -22.45 -3.10 3.74
CA VAL A 24 -23.49 -3.52 4.67
C VAL A 24 -24.58 -4.16 3.83
N LEU A 25 -24.65 -5.47 3.82
CA LEU A 25 -25.83 -6.24 3.44
C LEU A 25 -26.16 -7.13 4.65
N LEU A 26 -27.21 -6.71 5.34
CA LEU A 26 -27.93 -7.57 6.28
C LEU A 26 -28.68 -8.65 5.49
N GLY A 27 -28.30 -9.90 5.69
CA GLY A 27 -29.06 -11.06 5.23
C GLY A 27 -29.65 -11.79 6.44
N ALA A 28 -30.98 -11.85 6.50
CA ALA A 28 -31.77 -12.44 7.57
C ALA A 28 -31.64 -13.97 7.60
N VAL A 29 -31.69 -14.48 8.83
CA VAL A 29 -31.69 -15.89 9.21
C VAL A 29 -33.02 -16.56 8.84
N ALA A 30 -32.95 -17.75 8.25
CA ALA A 30 -34.05 -18.71 8.24
C ALA A 30 -33.57 -20.02 8.86
N LEU A 31 -34.17 -20.36 9.98
CA LEU A 31 -34.07 -21.66 10.68
C LEU A 31 -34.80 -22.74 9.91
N GLY A 32 -34.12 -23.87 9.66
CA GLY A 32 -34.74 -25.09 9.17
C GLY A 32 -33.99 -26.29 9.73
N ALA A 33 -34.58 -26.91 10.76
CA ALA A 33 -34.11 -28.16 11.34
C ALA A 33 -34.57 -29.34 10.51
N CYS A 34 -33.64 -30.29 10.21
CA CYS A 34 -33.95 -31.73 10.06
C CYS A 34 -32.65 -32.52 10.02
N SER A 35 -32.36 -33.33 11.04
CA SER A 35 -31.49 -34.52 10.93
C SER A 35 -32.29 -35.69 10.35
N PRO A 36 -31.66 -36.65 9.64
CA PRO A 36 -31.05 -37.76 10.33
C PRO A 36 -29.87 -38.47 9.64
N ARG A 37 -29.11 -39.14 10.51
CA ARG A 37 -28.38 -40.43 10.36
C ARG A 37 -27.39 -40.68 9.22
N GLY A 38 -26.16 -40.89 9.67
CA GLY A 38 -25.35 -42.09 9.34
C GLY A 38 -24.64 -42.01 7.98
N ALA A 39 -23.43 -41.54 7.97
CA ALA A 39 -22.45 -41.94 6.96
C ALA A 39 -21.05 -42.01 7.62
N ALA A 40 -20.35 -43.09 7.30
CA ALA A 40 -19.06 -43.52 7.83
C ALA A 40 -18.02 -42.37 7.92
N GLU A 41 -17.31 -42.42 9.04
CA GLU A 41 -16.12 -41.65 9.33
C GLU A 41 -15.04 -41.93 8.28
N ALA A 42 -14.86 -40.99 7.37
CA ALA A 42 -13.68 -40.95 6.50
C ALA A 42 -12.47 -40.59 7.36
N PRO A 43 -11.30 -41.18 7.11
CA PRO A 43 -10.12 -40.95 7.94
C PRO A 43 -9.77 -39.47 7.95
N ALA A 44 -9.68 -38.88 9.14
CA ALA A 44 -9.29 -37.51 9.36
C ALA A 44 -7.99 -37.25 8.60
N LYS A 45 -8.07 -36.44 7.53
CA LYS A 45 -6.91 -35.84 6.91
C LYS A 45 -6.20 -35.05 7.99
N LYS A 46 -5.02 -35.57 8.42
CA LYS A 46 -4.11 -34.84 9.30
C LYS A 46 -4.01 -33.42 8.83
N ALA A 47 -4.51 -32.50 9.63
CA ALA A 47 -4.37 -31.08 9.35
C ALA A 47 -2.88 -30.82 9.16
N ALA A 48 -2.49 -30.48 7.94
CA ALA A 48 -1.15 -30.01 7.66
C ALA A 48 -0.91 -28.83 8.60
N ALA A 49 0.19 -28.89 9.35
CA ALA A 49 0.63 -27.76 10.15
C ALA A 49 0.62 -26.54 9.23
N SER A 50 -0.21 -25.53 9.55
CA SER A 50 -0.34 -24.30 8.79
C SER A 50 0.90 -23.42 9.04
N GLY A 51 2.06 -23.86 8.53
CA GLY A 51 3.18 -22.98 8.26
C GLY A 51 2.78 -22.13 7.07
N GLY A 52 2.92 -20.81 7.18
CA GLY A 52 2.70 -19.90 6.06
C GLY A 52 3.64 -20.25 4.89
N PRO A 53 3.47 -19.61 3.72
CA PRO A 53 4.22 -19.96 2.51
C PRO A 53 5.69 -19.59 2.63
N ALA A 54 6.57 -20.54 2.35
CA ALA A 54 8.01 -20.33 2.36
C ALA A 54 8.54 -19.68 1.06
N THR A 55 7.66 -19.38 0.10
CA THR A 55 8.00 -18.72 -1.17
C THR A 55 7.09 -17.52 -1.43
N ILE A 56 7.57 -16.55 -2.22
CA ILE A 56 6.77 -15.38 -2.60
C ILE A 56 5.54 -15.83 -3.40
N GLU A 57 5.70 -16.76 -4.33
CA GLU A 57 4.62 -17.33 -5.12
C GLU A 57 3.54 -17.98 -4.25
N GLY A 58 3.96 -18.75 -3.26
CA GLY A 58 3.04 -19.39 -2.31
C GLY A 58 2.29 -18.33 -1.45
N ALA A 59 2.96 -17.23 -1.09
CA ALA A 59 2.32 -16.12 -0.37
C ALA A 59 1.28 -15.41 -1.24
N VAL A 60 1.59 -15.18 -2.51
CA VAL A 60 0.68 -14.56 -3.48
C VAL A 60 -0.51 -15.47 -3.75
N ALA A 61 -0.30 -16.78 -3.90
CA ALA A 61 -1.36 -17.76 -4.13
C ALA A 61 -2.21 -18.08 -2.89
N GLY A 62 -1.89 -17.52 -1.72
CA GLY A 62 -2.54 -17.84 -0.46
C GLY A 62 -4.06 -17.68 -0.48
N ASP A 63 -4.78 -18.69 0.01
CA ASP A 63 -6.25 -18.72 0.06
C ASP A 63 -6.84 -17.81 1.15
N TRP A 64 -6.02 -17.35 2.08
CA TRP A 64 -6.39 -16.34 3.08
C TRP A 64 -6.57 -14.94 2.48
N ARG A 65 -6.05 -14.69 1.27
CA ARG A 65 -6.23 -13.43 0.53
C ARG A 65 -7.62 -13.35 -0.09
N PRO A 66 -8.36 -12.25 0.10
CA PRO A 66 -9.68 -12.09 -0.50
C PRO A 66 -9.65 -12.31 -2.02
N PRO A 67 -10.65 -12.98 -2.63
CA PRO A 67 -10.70 -13.18 -4.07
C PRO A 67 -10.61 -11.87 -4.87
N ALA A 68 -11.22 -10.79 -4.38
CA ALA A 68 -11.14 -9.47 -5.00
C ALA A 68 -9.72 -8.90 -5.02
N ASP A 69 -8.92 -9.19 -3.97
CA ASP A 69 -7.52 -8.76 -3.92
C ASP A 69 -6.63 -9.60 -4.84
N ARG A 70 -6.88 -10.92 -4.91
CA ARG A 70 -6.17 -11.81 -5.85
C ARG A 70 -6.47 -11.50 -7.32
N ALA A 71 -7.70 -11.10 -7.65
CA ALA A 71 -8.05 -10.68 -9.00
C ALA A 71 -7.22 -9.49 -9.50
N ARG A 72 -6.64 -8.71 -8.59
CA ARG A 72 -5.80 -7.54 -8.90
C ARG A 72 -4.33 -7.90 -9.11
N ASP A 73 -3.93 -9.15 -8.86
CA ASP A 73 -2.54 -9.60 -9.07
C ASP A 73 -2.11 -9.47 -10.54
N ALA A 74 -3.06 -9.63 -11.48
CA ALA A 74 -2.83 -9.42 -12.90
C ALA A 74 -2.43 -7.98 -13.29
N TRP A 75 -2.75 -7.00 -12.43
CA TRP A 75 -2.38 -5.60 -12.61
C TRP A 75 -1.19 -5.18 -11.75
N ARG A 76 -0.94 -5.89 -10.66
CA ARG A 76 0.03 -5.49 -9.61
C ARG A 76 1.30 -6.32 -9.58
N HIS A 77 1.31 -7.43 -10.32
CA HIS A 77 2.46 -8.32 -10.51
C HIS A 77 3.28 -8.54 -9.21
N PRO A 78 2.62 -8.96 -8.10
CA PRO A 78 3.26 -8.95 -6.78
C PRO A 78 4.47 -9.87 -6.69
N VAL A 79 4.49 -11.00 -7.40
CA VAL A 79 5.64 -11.92 -7.41
C VAL A 79 6.86 -11.24 -8.04
N GLU A 80 6.66 -10.64 -9.20
CA GLU A 80 7.72 -9.98 -9.98
C GLU A 80 8.22 -8.74 -9.25
N SER A 81 7.31 -7.93 -8.70
CA SER A 81 7.64 -6.71 -7.95
C SER A 81 8.44 -7.02 -6.69
N LEU A 82 8.00 -7.97 -5.87
CA LEU A 82 8.71 -8.34 -4.63
C LEU A 82 10.07 -8.96 -4.92
N LYS A 83 10.20 -9.76 -5.99
CA LYS A 83 11.49 -10.26 -6.46
C LYS A 83 12.42 -9.16 -6.97
N PHE A 84 11.88 -8.21 -7.74
CA PHE A 84 12.63 -7.06 -8.25
C PHE A 84 13.19 -6.21 -7.11
N TRP A 85 12.41 -5.98 -6.06
CA TRP A 85 12.89 -5.27 -4.86
C TRP A 85 13.78 -6.13 -3.97
N GLY A 86 13.88 -7.43 -4.23
CA GLY A 86 14.80 -8.34 -3.56
C GLY A 86 14.31 -8.82 -2.20
N LEU A 87 13.01 -9.02 -2.00
CA LEU A 87 12.47 -9.67 -0.81
C LEU A 87 13.06 -11.09 -0.67
N LYS A 88 13.57 -11.43 0.53
CA LYS A 88 14.20 -12.74 0.84
C LYS A 88 13.68 -13.32 2.15
N PRO A 89 13.81 -14.64 2.34
CA PRO A 89 13.59 -15.29 3.63
C PRO A 89 14.36 -14.60 4.76
N GLY A 90 13.72 -14.46 5.91
CA GLY A 90 14.33 -13.89 7.11
C GLY A 90 14.51 -12.39 7.12
N HIS A 91 14.10 -11.66 6.07
CA HIS A 91 14.22 -10.20 6.01
C HIS A 91 13.42 -9.51 7.12
N THR A 92 13.92 -8.37 7.55
CA THR A 92 13.15 -7.33 8.25
C THR A 92 12.65 -6.33 7.21
N VAL A 93 11.33 -6.18 7.09
CA VAL A 93 10.68 -5.32 6.11
C VAL A 93 9.92 -4.20 6.81
N VAL A 94 9.90 -3.00 6.22
CA VAL A 94 9.01 -1.90 6.62
C VAL A 94 8.06 -1.60 5.47
N GLU A 95 6.75 -1.67 5.73
CA GLU A 95 5.70 -1.26 4.80
C GLU A 95 5.11 0.07 5.27
N PHE A 96 5.21 1.12 4.44
CA PHE A 96 4.65 2.44 4.76
C PHE A 96 3.18 2.52 4.32
N TRP A 97 2.32 2.96 5.24
CA TRP A 97 0.88 3.11 5.03
C TRP A 97 0.25 1.91 4.32
N PRO A 98 0.23 0.73 4.99
CA PRO A 98 -0.25 -0.51 4.39
C PRO A 98 -1.73 -0.47 3.95
N GLY A 99 -2.48 0.56 4.36
CA GLY A 99 -3.91 0.66 4.11
C GLY A 99 -4.68 -0.51 4.70
N ALA A 100 -5.51 -1.17 3.88
CA ALA A 100 -6.20 -2.39 4.29
C ALA A 100 -5.30 -3.65 4.30
N GLY A 101 -4.01 -3.52 3.95
CA GLY A 101 -3.02 -4.58 4.03
C GLY A 101 -2.95 -5.50 2.80
N TRP A 102 -3.12 -4.97 1.60
CA TRP A 102 -3.04 -5.78 0.38
C TRP A 102 -1.67 -6.46 0.22
N TYR A 103 -0.57 -5.71 0.38
CA TYR A 103 0.78 -6.28 0.39
C TYR A 103 1.10 -6.96 1.71
N THR A 104 0.58 -6.48 2.84
CA THR A 104 0.72 -7.15 4.14
C THR A 104 0.24 -8.59 4.08
N ASP A 105 -0.86 -8.89 3.35
CA ASP A 105 -1.42 -10.25 3.18
C ASP A 105 -0.49 -11.20 2.38
N ILE A 106 0.56 -10.66 1.78
CA ILE A 106 1.60 -11.41 1.07
C ILE A 106 2.89 -11.43 1.89
N VAL A 107 3.36 -10.25 2.28
CA VAL A 107 4.69 -10.07 2.89
C VAL A 107 4.72 -10.66 4.31
N ALA A 108 3.71 -10.40 5.14
CA ALA A 108 3.72 -10.87 6.52
C ALA A 108 3.65 -12.40 6.63
N PRO A 109 2.78 -13.14 5.89
CA PRO A 109 2.80 -14.59 5.88
C PRO A 109 4.12 -15.20 5.37
N PHE A 110 4.72 -14.60 4.33
CA PHE A 110 6.03 -15.03 3.84
C PHE A 110 7.12 -14.87 4.92
N LEU A 111 7.16 -13.71 5.58
CA LEU A 111 8.12 -13.44 6.65
C LEU A 111 7.88 -14.36 7.87
N ALA A 112 6.62 -14.58 8.25
CA ALA A 112 6.27 -15.50 9.32
C ALA A 112 6.78 -16.93 9.06
N ALA A 113 6.65 -17.40 7.81
CA ALA A 113 7.11 -18.73 7.41
C ALA A 113 8.63 -18.85 7.31
N THR A 114 9.34 -17.74 7.16
CA THR A 114 10.78 -17.72 6.89
C THR A 114 11.62 -17.10 8.02
N GLY A 115 10.99 -16.79 9.17
CA GLY A 115 11.68 -16.23 10.34
C GLY A 115 12.01 -14.74 10.24
N GLY A 116 11.33 -14.01 9.34
CA GLY A 116 11.45 -12.56 9.18
C GLY A 116 10.49 -11.77 10.07
N LYS A 117 10.53 -10.45 9.91
CA LYS A 117 9.70 -9.49 10.66
C LYS A 117 9.16 -8.39 9.76
N LEU A 118 7.91 -7.95 9.99
CA LEU A 118 7.31 -6.78 9.35
C LEU A 118 7.10 -5.66 10.37
N TYR A 119 7.55 -4.46 10.02
CA TYR A 119 7.11 -3.21 10.61
C TYR A 119 6.08 -2.57 9.68
N ALA A 120 4.86 -2.38 10.20
CA ALA A 120 3.79 -1.71 9.47
C ALA A 120 3.72 -0.26 9.95
N ALA A 121 4.41 0.65 9.25
CA ALA A 121 4.39 2.08 9.53
C ALA A 121 3.05 2.67 9.06
N ASN A 122 2.00 2.48 9.89
CA ASN A 122 0.63 2.85 9.59
C ASN A 122 0.39 4.36 9.76
N LEU A 123 -0.80 4.83 9.43
CA LEU A 123 -1.20 6.22 9.63
C LEU A 123 -0.91 6.66 11.06
N GLN A 124 -0.28 7.82 11.21
CA GLN A 124 -0.27 8.51 12.51
C GLN A 124 -1.71 8.96 12.79
N THR A 125 -2.27 8.49 13.90
CA THR A 125 -3.63 8.86 14.31
C THR A 125 -3.64 10.16 15.09
N ASP A 126 -4.65 10.98 14.82
CA ASP A 126 -4.99 12.16 15.63
C ASP A 126 -6.36 11.92 16.29
N PRO A 127 -6.57 12.24 17.56
CA PRO A 127 -7.89 12.19 18.19
C PRO A 127 -8.96 12.98 17.43
N ALA A 128 -8.58 14.01 16.67
CA ALA A 128 -9.48 14.78 15.81
C ALA A 128 -9.82 14.07 14.48
N ASP A 129 -9.12 12.99 14.14
CA ASP A 129 -9.38 12.19 12.92
C ASP A 129 -9.84 10.77 13.25
N PRO A 130 -11.13 10.57 13.50
CA PRO A 130 -11.67 9.25 13.81
C PRO A 130 -11.58 8.27 12.63
N VAL A 131 -11.48 8.77 11.39
CA VAL A 131 -11.41 7.90 10.20
C VAL A 131 -10.05 7.21 10.12
N ALA A 132 -8.96 7.95 10.34
CA ALA A 132 -7.63 7.37 10.42
C ALA A 132 -7.53 6.36 11.58
N ALA A 133 -8.07 6.69 12.75
CA ALA A 133 -8.09 5.80 13.89
C ALA A 133 -8.85 4.49 13.59
N GLN A 134 -10.03 4.56 12.97
CA GLN A 134 -10.80 3.39 12.56
C GLN A 134 -10.05 2.51 11.56
N ALA A 135 -9.33 3.12 10.60
CA ALA A 135 -8.54 2.38 9.62
C ALA A 135 -7.40 1.60 10.30
N VAL A 136 -6.68 2.23 11.20
CA VAL A 136 -5.59 1.59 11.97
C VAL A 136 -6.13 0.48 12.87
N ASP A 137 -7.29 0.69 13.52
CA ASP A 137 -7.91 -0.34 14.35
C ASP A 137 -8.46 -1.52 13.54
N ALA A 138 -8.97 -1.28 12.34
CA ALA A 138 -9.37 -2.35 11.42
C ALA A 138 -8.14 -3.19 11.00
N TYR A 139 -7.02 -2.54 10.72
CA TYR A 139 -5.77 -3.22 10.40
C TYR A 139 -5.25 -4.04 11.60
N ARG A 140 -5.29 -3.50 12.82
CA ARG A 140 -4.93 -4.24 14.05
C ARG A 140 -5.79 -5.48 14.24
N ARG A 141 -7.12 -5.35 14.11
CA ARG A 141 -8.04 -6.49 14.21
C ARG A 141 -7.72 -7.56 13.17
N LYS A 142 -7.51 -7.17 11.90
CA LYS A 142 -7.12 -8.09 10.83
C LYS A 142 -5.91 -8.95 11.23
N LEU A 143 -4.87 -8.35 11.77
CA LEU A 143 -3.68 -9.09 12.21
C LEU A 143 -3.96 -9.99 13.42
N ALA A 144 -4.73 -9.48 14.39
CA ALA A 144 -5.08 -10.20 15.61
C ALA A 144 -5.98 -11.42 15.35
N ASP A 145 -6.81 -11.37 14.31
CA ASP A 145 -7.71 -12.48 13.92
C ASP A 145 -6.93 -13.71 13.40
N LYS A 146 -5.72 -13.51 12.86
CA LYS A 146 -4.90 -14.59 12.28
C LYS A 146 -3.43 -14.52 12.72
N PRO A 147 -3.11 -14.56 14.02
CA PRO A 147 -1.77 -14.28 14.53
C PRO A 147 -0.72 -15.27 14.03
N ARG A 148 -1.09 -16.54 13.80
CA ARG A 148 -0.17 -17.56 13.26
C ARG A 148 0.15 -17.32 11.79
N LEU A 149 -0.76 -16.71 11.03
CA LEU A 149 -0.57 -16.39 9.61
C LEU A 149 0.37 -15.20 9.46
N TYR A 150 0.10 -14.11 10.18
CA TYR A 150 0.85 -12.87 10.03
C TYR A 150 2.17 -12.84 10.82
N GLY A 151 2.32 -13.70 11.82
CA GLY A 151 3.57 -13.80 12.59
C GLY A 151 3.92 -12.52 13.34
N GLN A 152 5.18 -12.09 13.24
CA GLN A 152 5.68 -10.90 13.93
C GLN A 152 5.45 -9.65 13.08
N VAL A 153 4.29 -9.00 13.27
CA VAL A 153 4.02 -7.67 12.72
C VAL A 153 4.00 -6.65 13.85
N GLU A 154 4.90 -5.67 13.78
CA GLU A 154 4.93 -4.53 14.69
C GLU A 154 4.31 -3.33 14.00
N ILE A 155 3.23 -2.80 14.58
CA ILE A 155 2.56 -1.60 14.06
C ILE A 155 3.24 -0.38 14.67
N THR A 156 3.91 0.39 13.81
CA THR A 156 4.45 1.72 14.11
C THR A 156 3.60 2.79 13.43
N ALA A 157 3.96 4.05 13.56
CA ALA A 157 3.25 5.15 12.93
C ALA A 157 4.15 5.91 11.96
N PHE A 158 3.57 6.36 10.84
CA PHE A 158 4.18 7.35 9.95
C PHE A 158 3.22 8.52 9.71
N GLY A 159 3.71 9.73 9.94
CA GLY A 159 3.00 10.99 9.77
C GLY A 159 3.90 12.17 10.12
N PRO A 160 3.37 13.41 10.15
CA PRO A 160 4.16 14.61 10.28
C PRO A 160 5.07 14.66 11.53
N THR A 161 4.57 14.13 12.65
CA THR A 161 5.26 14.18 13.96
C THR A 161 5.58 12.81 14.52
N SER A 162 5.41 11.74 13.72
CA SER A 162 5.73 10.38 14.16
C SER A 162 7.22 10.20 14.45
N GLY A 163 7.49 9.30 15.39
CA GLY A 163 8.85 8.80 15.66
C GLY A 163 9.36 7.86 14.56
N PRO A 164 10.45 7.13 14.85
CA PRO A 164 11.02 6.17 13.91
C PRO A 164 10.01 5.08 13.50
N VAL A 165 10.01 4.72 12.22
CA VAL A 165 9.14 3.68 11.66
C VAL A 165 9.61 2.25 11.98
N ALA A 166 10.91 2.11 12.29
CA ALA A 166 11.57 0.92 12.79
C ALA A 166 12.87 1.33 13.50
N PRO A 167 13.52 0.45 14.29
CA PRO A 167 14.84 0.75 14.83
C PRO A 167 15.83 1.04 13.70
N ALA A 168 16.68 2.06 13.89
CA ALA A 168 17.61 2.52 12.87
C ALA A 168 18.56 1.40 12.42
N GLY A 169 18.78 1.29 11.11
CA GLY A 169 19.70 0.34 10.52
C GLY A 169 19.33 -1.14 10.70
N THR A 170 18.04 -1.46 10.88
CA THR A 170 17.61 -2.85 11.07
C THR A 170 16.84 -3.45 9.90
N ALA A 171 16.26 -2.62 9.03
CA ALA A 171 15.49 -3.09 7.90
C ALA A 171 16.37 -3.51 6.71
N ASP A 172 16.01 -4.62 6.08
CA ASP A 172 16.60 -5.09 4.83
C ASP A 172 15.90 -4.48 3.61
N LEU A 173 14.58 -4.26 3.74
CA LEU A 173 13.72 -3.75 2.68
C LEU A 173 12.70 -2.78 3.25
N VAL A 174 12.52 -1.63 2.60
CA VAL A 174 11.42 -0.68 2.84
C VAL A 174 10.56 -0.61 1.58
N LEU A 175 9.25 -0.54 1.73
CA LEU A 175 8.27 -0.54 0.65
C LEU A 175 7.41 0.72 0.68
N PHE A 176 7.42 1.50 -0.41
CA PHE A 176 6.54 2.62 -0.72
C PHE A 176 5.59 2.21 -1.84
N LEU A 177 4.33 2.00 -1.51
CA LEU A 177 3.38 1.35 -2.41
C LEU A 177 2.18 2.24 -2.68
N ARG A 178 2.28 3.09 -3.71
CA ARG A 178 1.21 4.00 -4.19
C ARG A 178 0.68 4.97 -3.11
N ASN A 179 1.60 5.52 -2.32
CA ASN A 179 1.27 6.49 -1.28
C ASN A 179 2.04 7.80 -1.39
N LEU A 180 3.07 7.87 -2.26
CA LEU A 180 3.93 9.05 -2.34
C LEU A 180 3.13 10.31 -2.69
N HIS A 181 2.18 10.22 -3.64
CA HIS A 181 1.29 11.32 -3.97
C HIS A 181 0.49 11.83 -2.74
N ASN A 182 0.07 10.94 -1.85
CA ASN A 182 -0.59 11.32 -0.60
C ASN A 182 0.36 12.04 0.36
N TRP A 183 1.62 11.59 0.43
CA TRP A 183 2.64 12.23 1.28
C TRP A 183 3.09 13.58 0.71
N MET A 184 3.07 13.75 -0.61
CA MET A 184 3.29 15.04 -1.26
C MET A 184 2.17 16.02 -0.89
N ALA A 185 0.91 15.62 -1.02
CA ALA A 185 -0.25 16.41 -0.62
C ALA A 185 -0.23 16.80 0.87
N ALA A 186 0.34 15.94 1.73
CA ALA A 186 0.49 16.18 3.17
C ALA A 186 1.79 16.90 3.56
N GLY A 187 2.68 17.21 2.61
CA GLY A 187 3.97 17.85 2.88
C GLY A 187 4.97 16.99 3.66
N ILE A 188 4.84 15.66 3.60
CA ILE A 188 5.70 14.70 4.35
C ILE A 188 6.49 13.74 3.47
N ALA A 189 6.51 13.96 2.16
CA ALA A 189 7.22 13.08 1.23
C ALA A 189 8.72 12.97 1.55
N GLU A 190 9.42 14.08 1.77
CA GLU A 190 10.83 14.09 2.13
C GLU A 190 11.10 13.38 3.48
N LYS A 191 10.17 13.53 4.46
CA LYS A 191 10.27 12.80 5.73
C LYS A 191 10.18 11.30 5.48
N ALA A 192 9.30 10.82 4.57
CA ALA A 192 9.19 9.40 4.25
C ALA A 192 10.52 8.82 3.76
N PHE A 193 11.21 9.52 2.84
CA PHE A 193 12.50 9.07 2.34
C PHE A 193 13.58 9.10 3.43
N ARG A 194 13.62 10.14 4.29
CA ARG A 194 14.58 10.20 5.42
C ARG A 194 14.34 9.09 6.44
N ASP A 195 13.08 8.81 6.80
CA ASP A 195 12.72 7.77 7.77
C ASP A 195 13.02 6.37 7.20
N ALA A 196 12.77 6.15 5.91
CA ALA A 196 13.15 4.92 5.21
C ALA A 196 14.66 4.72 5.20
N PHE A 197 15.41 5.78 4.90
CA PHE A 197 16.88 5.74 4.92
C PHE A 197 17.42 5.42 6.32
N ALA A 198 16.87 6.03 7.36
CA ALA A 198 17.25 5.76 8.73
C ALA A 198 16.97 4.32 9.16
N ALA A 199 15.82 3.75 8.76
CA ALA A 199 15.42 2.39 9.10
C ALA A 199 16.29 1.32 8.41
N LEU A 200 16.75 1.58 7.18
CA LEU A 200 17.50 0.61 6.37
C LEU A 200 18.93 0.40 6.87
N LYS A 201 19.37 -0.85 6.79
CA LYS A 201 20.80 -1.23 6.88
C LYS A 201 21.60 -0.60 5.74
N PRO A 202 22.92 -0.39 5.87
CA PRO A 202 23.80 -0.19 4.73
C PRO A 202 23.62 -1.36 3.72
N GLY A 203 23.44 -1.04 2.44
CA GLY A 203 23.10 -2.02 1.40
C GLY A 203 21.61 -2.43 1.36
N GLY A 204 20.80 -1.96 2.29
CA GLY A 204 19.36 -2.19 2.30
C GLY A 204 18.64 -1.51 1.13
N VAL A 205 17.46 -2.00 0.78
CA VAL A 205 16.71 -1.61 -0.41
C VAL A 205 15.47 -0.81 -0.06
N LEU A 206 15.22 0.28 -0.79
CA LEU A 206 13.93 0.94 -0.87
C LEU A 206 13.26 0.55 -2.20
N GLY A 207 12.13 -0.16 -2.12
CA GLY A 207 11.25 -0.45 -3.25
C GLY A 207 10.14 0.57 -3.34
N VAL A 208 9.97 1.17 -4.51
CA VAL A 208 8.91 2.16 -4.77
C VAL A 208 8.05 1.70 -5.93
N GLU A 209 6.74 1.72 -5.72
CA GLU A 209 5.71 1.64 -6.76
C GLU A 209 4.82 2.88 -6.63
N GLU A 210 4.70 3.69 -7.70
CA GLU A 210 3.89 4.89 -7.67
C GLU A 210 3.25 5.16 -9.04
N HIS A 211 2.09 5.82 -9.06
CA HIS A 211 1.37 6.23 -10.26
C HIS A 211 2.23 7.21 -11.06
N ARG A 212 2.56 6.83 -12.29
CA ARG A 212 3.54 7.53 -13.11
C ARG A 212 2.88 8.61 -13.97
N ALA A 213 3.26 9.87 -13.79
CA ALA A 213 2.84 10.97 -14.64
C ALA A 213 3.40 10.87 -16.06
N ASN A 214 2.78 11.56 -17.01
CA ASN A 214 3.29 11.67 -18.38
C ASN A 214 4.68 12.29 -18.42
N ILE A 215 5.57 11.75 -19.26
CA ILE A 215 6.93 12.28 -19.45
C ILE A 215 6.84 13.74 -19.91
N GLY A 216 7.61 14.60 -19.25
CA GLY A 216 7.69 16.02 -19.59
C GLY A 216 6.57 16.90 -19.03
N ALA A 217 5.56 16.33 -18.36
CA ALA A 217 4.61 17.13 -17.60
C ALA A 217 5.31 17.82 -16.41
N VAL A 218 4.86 19.02 -16.07
CA VAL A 218 5.33 19.71 -14.87
C VAL A 218 4.83 18.94 -13.64
N GLN A 219 5.74 18.69 -12.67
CA GLN A 219 5.34 18.05 -11.42
C GLN A 219 4.44 19.00 -10.62
N ASP A 220 3.21 18.57 -10.37
CA ASP A 220 2.37 19.17 -9.35
C ASP A 220 2.93 18.84 -7.96
N VAL A 221 3.26 19.85 -7.18
CA VAL A 221 3.85 19.70 -5.84
C VAL A 221 2.93 18.96 -4.87
N LEU A 222 1.61 19.01 -5.10
CA LEU A 222 0.60 18.32 -4.30
C LEU A 222 0.16 16.98 -4.91
N ALA A 223 0.59 16.67 -6.14
CA ALA A 223 0.14 15.51 -6.91
C ALA A 223 -1.39 15.34 -6.86
N ALA A 224 -2.13 16.43 -7.14
CA ALA A 224 -3.58 16.52 -6.94
C ALA A 224 -4.37 15.51 -7.80
N ASP A 225 -3.83 15.08 -8.93
CA ASP A 225 -4.37 14.01 -9.79
C ASP A 225 -3.90 12.60 -9.40
N GLY A 226 -3.00 12.49 -8.41
CA GLY A 226 -2.41 11.23 -7.94
C GLY A 226 -1.23 10.73 -8.76
N TYR A 227 -0.82 11.43 -9.82
CA TYR A 227 0.33 11.04 -10.65
C TYR A 227 1.60 11.80 -10.27
N VAL A 228 2.72 11.08 -10.26
CA VAL A 228 4.04 11.61 -9.86
C VAL A 228 5.05 11.40 -10.97
N GLN A 229 5.89 12.40 -11.23
CA GLN A 229 6.99 12.30 -12.18
C GLN A 229 8.08 11.38 -11.65
N GLN A 230 8.48 10.38 -12.44
CA GLN A 230 9.56 9.47 -12.05
C GLN A 230 10.87 10.20 -11.73
N PRO A 231 11.34 11.20 -12.49
CA PRO A 231 12.52 11.98 -12.11
C PRO A 231 12.39 12.70 -10.76
N TYR A 232 11.17 13.12 -10.37
CA TYR A 232 10.94 13.74 -9.07
C TYR A 232 11.09 12.74 -7.92
N VAL A 233 10.59 11.51 -8.09
CA VAL A 233 10.80 10.42 -7.12
C VAL A 233 12.28 10.10 -6.94
N ILE A 234 13.00 10.02 -8.06
CA ILE A 234 14.45 9.77 -8.05
C ILE A 234 15.17 10.88 -7.29
N LYS A 235 14.85 12.15 -7.58
CA LYS A 235 15.43 13.31 -6.88
C LYS A 235 15.19 13.24 -5.37
N LEU A 236 13.96 12.99 -4.91
CA LEU A 236 13.66 12.87 -3.47
C LEU A 236 14.43 11.74 -2.79
N ALA A 237 14.59 10.62 -3.48
CA ALA A 237 15.39 9.50 -2.96
C ALA A 237 16.87 9.87 -2.85
N GLU A 238 17.45 10.49 -3.88
CA GLU A 238 18.84 10.91 -3.92
C GLU A 238 19.14 12.00 -2.86
N GLU A 239 18.25 12.95 -2.66
CA GLU A 239 18.36 13.96 -1.61
C GLU A 239 18.34 13.35 -0.19
N ALA A 240 17.68 12.20 0.00
CA ALA A 240 17.75 11.43 1.24
C ALA A 240 18.99 10.54 1.36
N GLY A 241 19.83 10.46 0.32
CA GLY A 241 21.08 9.69 0.30
C GLY A 241 21.00 8.33 -0.39
N PHE A 242 19.87 7.97 -0.99
CA PHE A 242 19.72 6.74 -1.78
C PHE A 242 20.42 6.84 -3.14
N GLN A 243 20.72 5.68 -3.72
CA GLN A 243 21.15 5.56 -5.12
C GLN A 243 20.13 4.74 -5.90
N LEU A 244 19.73 5.23 -7.08
CA LEU A 244 18.89 4.44 -7.99
C LEU A 244 19.70 3.24 -8.49
N ALA A 245 19.23 2.04 -8.19
CA ALA A 245 19.85 0.79 -8.61
C ALA A 245 19.21 0.21 -9.88
N ALA A 246 17.89 0.32 -10.01
CA ALA A 246 17.16 -0.17 -11.17
C ALA A 246 15.77 0.47 -11.29
N ALA A 247 15.23 0.52 -12.50
CA ALA A 247 13.84 0.79 -12.81
C ALA A 247 13.26 -0.37 -13.62
N SER A 248 11.95 -0.60 -13.52
CA SER A 248 11.27 -1.67 -14.23
C SER A 248 9.90 -1.23 -14.73
N GLU A 249 9.47 -1.80 -15.84
CA GLU A 249 8.15 -1.62 -16.43
C GLU A 249 7.16 -2.72 -16.02
N ILE A 250 7.44 -3.47 -14.95
CA ILE A 250 6.57 -4.56 -14.44
C ILE A 250 5.13 -4.10 -14.27
N ASN A 251 4.92 -2.88 -13.74
CA ASN A 251 3.61 -2.32 -13.45
C ASN A 251 3.20 -1.21 -14.43
N ALA A 252 3.82 -1.17 -15.61
CA ALA A 252 3.45 -0.22 -16.64
C ALA A 252 2.10 -0.58 -17.27
N ASN A 253 1.28 0.45 -17.53
CA ASN A 253 0.05 0.30 -18.29
C ASN A 253 -0.05 1.39 -19.37
N PRO A 254 0.32 1.09 -20.63
CA PRO A 254 0.30 2.08 -21.70
C PRO A 254 -1.12 2.54 -22.11
N LYS A 255 -2.18 1.90 -21.61
CA LYS A 255 -3.56 2.32 -21.83
C LYS A 255 -3.96 3.50 -20.94
N ASP A 256 -3.22 3.73 -19.85
CA ASP A 256 -3.49 4.83 -18.93
C ASP A 256 -3.00 6.15 -19.53
N THR A 257 -3.93 6.99 -19.98
CA THR A 257 -3.65 8.29 -20.62
C THR A 257 -3.38 9.39 -19.60
N LYS A 258 -3.75 9.18 -18.31
CA LYS A 258 -3.47 10.06 -17.16
C LYS A 258 -4.19 11.41 -17.16
N ASP A 259 -5.17 11.56 -18.05
CA ASP A 259 -6.00 12.77 -18.20
C ASP A 259 -7.46 12.55 -17.74
N HIS A 260 -7.63 11.70 -16.73
CA HIS A 260 -8.94 11.28 -16.24
C HIS A 260 -9.61 12.38 -15.40
N PRO A 261 -10.97 12.47 -15.41
CA PRO A 261 -11.72 13.56 -14.76
C PRO A 261 -11.43 13.73 -13.26
N PHE A 262 -11.11 12.65 -12.56
CA PHE A 262 -10.79 12.63 -11.13
C PHE A 262 -9.39 12.08 -10.86
N GLY A 263 -8.46 12.31 -11.81
CA GLY A 263 -7.12 11.78 -11.75
C GLY A 263 -7.10 10.25 -11.69
N VAL A 264 -6.07 9.69 -11.11
CA VAL A 264 -5.87 8.23 -10.97
C VAL A 264 -7.06 7.51 -10.31
N TRP A 265 -7.82 8.21 -9.48
CA TRP A 265 -8.97 7.64 -8.75
C TRP A 265 -10.19 7.38 -9.64
N THR A 266 -10.23 7.88 -10.88
CA THR A 266 -11.24 7.51 -11.88
C THR A 266 -11.11 6.03 -12.26
N LEU A 267 -9.88 5.52 -12.27
CA LEU A 267 -9.55 4.15 -12.64
C LEU A 267 -9.93 3.14 -11.52
N PRO A 268 -10.06 1.84 -11.87
CA PRO A 268 -10.12 0.78 -10.88
C PRO A 268 -8.91 0.79 -9.94
N PRO A 269 -9.10 0.41 -8.67
CA PRO A 269 -10.32 -0.09 -8.05
C PRO A 269 -11.22 1.00 -7.47
N VAL A 270 -10.79 2.27 -7.45
CA VAL A 270 -11.53 3.36 -6.78
C VAL A 270 -12.80 3.71 -7.56
N ARG A 271 -12.68 3.84 -8.90
CA ARG A 271 -13.80 4.16 -9.80
C ARG A 271 -14.58 5.40 -9.34
N ARG A 272 -13.84 6.47 -9.01
CA ARG A 272 -14.46 7.73 -8.62
C ARG A 272 -15.28 8.30 -9.77
N SER A 273 -16.50 8.75 -9.47
CA SER A 273 -17.44 9.31 -10.44
C SER A 273 -17.87 10.76 -10.14
N SER A 274 -17.30 11.36 -9.08
CA SER A 274 -17.63 12.72 -8.65
C SER A 274 -16.40 13.37 -7.98
N PRO A 275 -16.41 14.70 -7.81
CA PRO A 275 -15.39 15.40 -7.03
C PRO A 275 -15.29 14.83 -5.61
N ARG A 276 -14.11 14.91 -5.02
CA ARG A 276 -13.85 14.40 -3.67
C ARG A 276 -14.83 15.02 -2.66
N GLY A 277 -15.42 14.14 -1.82
CA GLY A 277 -16.37 14.57 -0.80
C GLY A 277 -17.81 14.70 -1.28
N GLN A 278 -18.05 14.56 -2.58
CA GLN A 278 -19.39 14.48 -3.14
C GLN A 278 -19.87 13.01 -3.25
N PRO A 279 -21.18 12.77 -3.24
CA PRO A 279 -21.72 11.43 -3.55
C PRO A 279 -21.31 10.97 -4.94
N ASP A 280 -21.16 9.65 -5.12
CA ASP A 280 -20.90 9.07 -6.44
C ASP A 280 -22.02 9.41 -7.43
N ASP A 281 -21.63 9.76 -8.67
CA ASP A 281 -22.57 9.99 -9.76
C ASP A 281 -22.95 8.65 -10.41
N ALA A 282 -24.19 8.25 -10.23
CA ALA A 282 -24.71 7.00 -10.79
C ALA A 282 -24.83 7.00 -12.33
N SER A 283 -24.79 8.20 -12.96
CA SER A 283 -24.84 8.35 -14.42
C SER A 283 -23.48 8.34 -15.09
N PHE A 284 -22.37 8.34 -14.31
CA PHE A 284 -21.02 8.35 -14.83
C PHE A 284 -20.70 7.05 -15.55
N ASP A 285 -20.27 7.16 -16.81
CA ASP A 285 -19.86 5.98 -17.59
C ASP A 285 -18.46 5.49 -17.16
N HIS A 286 -18.42 4.36 -16.46
CA HIS A 286 -17.19 3.72 -16.03
C HIS A 286 -16.55 2.84 -17.11
N ALA A 287 -17.25 2.47 -18.16
CA ALA A 287 -16.79 1.46 -19.12
C ALA A 287 -15.43 1.81 -19.78
N PRO A 288 -15.17 3.06 -20.23
CA PRO A 288 -13.87 3.41 -20.79
C PRO A 288 -12.71 3.23 -19.78
N TYR A 289 -12.94 3.57 -18.51
CA TYR A 289 -11.94 3.49 -17.45
C TYR A 289 -11.71 2.07 -16.96
N ASP A 290 -12.77 1.26 -16.88
CA ASP A 290 -12.65 -0.17 -16.58
C ASP A 290 -11.85 -0.92 -17.66
N ALA A 291 -11.96 -0.50 -18.92
CA ALA A 291 -11.20 -1.06 -20.04
C ALA A 291 -9.70 -0.73 -19.98
N ILE A 292 -9.32 0.37 -19.31
CA ILE A 292 -7.92 0.71 -19.01
C ILE A 292 -7.38 -0.22 -17.94
N GLY A 293 -8.15 -0.47 -16.88
CA GLY A 293 -7.72 -1.21 -15.70
C GLY A 293 -7.05 -0.34 -14.64
N GLU A 294 -6.10 -0.89 -13.87
CA GLU A 294 -5.32 -0.08 -12.91
C GLU A 294 -4.32 0.83 -13.64
N SER A 295 -3.91 1.92 -12.99
CA SER A 295 -3.03 2.96 -13.56
C SER A 295 -1.68 2.44 -14.03
N ASP A 296 -1.03 3.23 -14.88
CA ASP A 296 0.39 3.11 -15.20
C ASP A 296 1.24 3.45 -13.97
N ARG A 297 2.22 2.58 -13.63
CA ARG A 297 3.03 2.76 -12.42
C ARG A 297 4.50 2.54 -12.72
N MET A 298 5.32 3.47 -12.22
CA MET A 298 6.75 3.25 -12.12
C MET A 298 7.05 2.20 -11.04
N THR A 299 8.06 1.37 -11.27
CA THR A 299 8.58 0.42 -10.28
C THR A 299 10.08 0.65 -10.16
N LEU A 300 10.51 1.22 -9.01
CA LEU A 300 11.89 1.64 -8.80
C LEU A 300 12.50 0.88 -7.64
N ARG A 301 13.82 0.64 -7.75
CA ARG A 301 14.64 0.03 -6.72
C ARG A 301 15.82 0.95 -6.40
N PHE A 302 15.87 1.41 -5.16
CA PHE A 302 16.98 2.21 -4.64
C PHE A 302 17.75 1.39 -3.62
N VAL A 303 19.03 1.74 -3.44
CA VAL A 303 19.91 1.13 -2.43
C VAL A 303 20.42 2.22 -1.51
N LYS A 304 20.40 1.96 -0.20
CA LYS A 304 21.17 2.74 0.76
C LYS A 304 22.64 2.35 0.60
N PRO A 305 23.55 3.29 0.24
CA PRO A 305 24.95 2.97 0.07
C PRO A 305 25.53 2.26 1.30
N SER A 306 26.41 1.30 1.07
CA SER A 306 27.26 0.78 2.13
C SER A 306 28.20 1.90 2.57
N ALA A 307 28.40 2.07 3.88
CA ALA A 307 29.43 2.99 4.32
C ALA A 307 30.74 2.57 3.62
N THR A 308 31.29 3.44 2.81
CA THR A 308 32.67 3.26 2.31
C THR A 308 33.53 3.15 3.54
N GLN A 309 34.17 1.99 3.75
CA GLN A 309 35.25 1.93 4.74
C GLN A 309 36.30 2.96 4.29
N PRO A 310 36.75 3.82 5.19
CA PRO A 310 37.78 4.80 4.90
C PRO A 310 39.12 4.12 4.51
#